data_c66e9e8b9a546212721e908580fb1979
#
_entry.id   c66e9e8b9a546212721e908580fb1979
#
_cell.length_a   1.000
_cell.length_b   1.000
_cell.length_c   1.000
_cell.angle_alpha   90.00
_cell.angle_beta   90.00
_cell.angle_gamma   90.00
#
_symmetry.space_group_name_H-M   'P 1'
#
loop_
_entity.id
_entity.type
_entity.pdbx_description
1 polymer ?
#
loop_
_entity_poly.entity_id
_entity_poly.type
_entity_poly.pdbx_seq_one_letter_code
_entity_poly.pdbx_strand_id
1 'polypeptide(L)'
;MADPAIQARNKSNRAAGGRWQSDLRNGFREAGFDTERLALTGKEDEGDLVIRNFVLPGNFTVIEAKAGILHPAQFVKEAIIEADHFAKHRGLDRSYVHGLAVAKRKGMNWKDAYVLTTVREFFRLIA
;
A
#
# COMPACT_ATOMS: atom_id res chain seq x y z
N MET A 1 -23.56 11.31 20.53
CA MET A 1 -23.75 10.67 19.21
C MET A 1 -22.94 11.38 18.16
N ALA A 2 -22.33 10.64 17.25
CA ALA A 2 -21.58 11.24 16.15
C ALA A 2 -22.53 11.95 15.18
N ASP A 3 -22.07 13.07 14.60
CA ASP A 3 -22.81 13.83 13.59
C ASP A 3 -23.09 12.94 12.37
N PRO A 4 -24.35 12.81 11.91
CA PRO A 4 -24.69 12.01 10.73
C PRO A 4 -23.92 12.40 9.47
N ALA A 5 -23.62 13.69 9.26
CA ALA A 5 -22.85 14.15 8.12
C ALA A 5 -21.40 13.66 8.18
N ILE A 6 -20.80 13.64 9.35
CA ILE A 6 -19.44 13.10 9.56
C ILE A 6 -19.43 11.59 9.35
N GLN A 7 -20.43 10.87 9.87
CA GLN A 7 -20.56 9.42 9.65
C GLN A 7 -20.71 9.08 8.16
N ALA A 8 -21.54 9.80 7.43
CA ALA A 8 -21.74 9.58 6.00
C ALA A 8 -20.45 9.83 5.20
N ARG A 9 -19.72 10.90 5.53
CA ARG A 9 -18.42 11.20 4.90
C ARG A 9 -17.39 10.12 5.18
N ASN A 10 -17.28 9.65 6.42
CA ASN A 10 -16.33 8.59 6.79
C ASN A 10 -16.66 7.27 6.08
N LYS A 11 -17.94 6.93 5.96
CA LYS A 11 -18.38 5.75 5.21
C LYS A 11 -18.02 5.87 3.73
N SER A 12 -18.24 7.04 3.12
CA SER A 12 -17.89 7.31 1.73
C SER A 12 -16.38 7.19 1.50
N ASN A 13 -15.56 7.73 2.40
CA ASN A 13 -14.10 7.66 2.31
C ASN A 13 -13.60 6.22 2.43
N ARG A 14 -14.17 5.42 3.33
CA ARG A 14 -13.80 4.00 3.47
C ARG A 14 -14.19 3.20 2.23
N ALA A 15 -15.36 3.46 1.66
CA ALA A 15 -15.80 2.81 0.43
C ALA A 15 -14.89 3.16 -0.76
N ALA A 16 -14.49 4.43 -0.88
CA ALA A 16 -13.54 4.88 -1.91
C ALA A 16 -12.17 4.21 -1.75
N GLY A 17 -11.66 4.11 -0.51
CA GLY A 17 -10.42 3.42 -0.21
C GLY A 17 -10.47 1.93 -0.56
N GLY A 18 -11.56 1.25 -0.23
CA GLY A 18 -11.77 -0.16 -0.57
C GLY A 18 -11.83 -0.40 -2.07
N ARG A 19 -12.50 0.47 -2.81
CA ARG A 19 -12.54 0.42 -4.28
C ARG A 19 -11.15 0.60 -4.88
N TRP A 20 -10.38 1.56 -4.36
CA TRP A 20 -9.02 1.81 -4.84
C TRP A 20 -8.12 0.61 -4.64
N GLN A 21 -8.16 -0.04 -3.49
CA GLN A 21 -7.43 -1.28 -3.24
C GLN A 21 -7.81 -2.37 -4.24
N SER A 22 -9.09 -2.53 -4.51
CA SER A 22 -9.59 -3.52 -5.47
C SER A 22 -9.14 -3.20 -6.90
N ASP A 23 -9.21 -1.93 -7.30
CA ASP A 23 -8.77 -1.49 -8.62
C ASP A 23 -7.29 -1.75 -8.85
N LEU A 24 -6.45 -1.46 -7.86
CA LEU A 24 -5.02 -1.74 -7.91
C LEU A 24 -4.74 -3.24 -7.99
N ARG A 25 -5.35 -4.03 -7.10
CA ARG A 25 -5.18 -5.48 -7.13
C ARG A 25 -5.52 -6.07 -8.48
N ASN A 26 -6.69 -5.71 -9.01
CA ASN A 26 -7.16 -6.24 -10.28
C ASN A 26 -6.27 -5.78 -11.44
N GLY A 27 -5.86 -4.52 -11.43
CA GLY A 27 -4.97 -3.96 -12.45
C GLY A 27 -3.61 -4.66 -12.44
N PHE A 28 -2.99 -4.84 -11.29
CA PHE A 28 -1.71 -5.54 -11.18
C PHE A 28 -1.83 -7.01 -11.62
N ARG A 29 -2.90 -7.70 -11.24
CA ARG A 29 -3.13 -9.08 -11.67
C ARG A 29 -3.30 -9.19 -13.17
N GLU A 30 -4.06 -8.30 -13.79
CA GLU A 30 -4.21 -8.26 -15.24
C GLU A 30 -2.88 -7.99 -15.95
N ALA A 31 -2.01 -7.19 -15.34
CA ALA A 31 -0.66 -6.91 -15.86
C ALA A 31 0.32 -8.06 -15.63
N GLY A 32 -0.09 -9.13 -14.98
CA GLY A 32 0.73 -10.32 -14.77
C GLY A 32 1.48 -10.38 -13.44
N PHE A 33 1.17 -9.49 -12.50
CA PHE A 33 1.83 -9.48 -11.19
C PHE A 33 1.05 -10.32 -10.17
N ASP A 34 1.78 -11.14 -9.42
CA ASP A 34 1.22 -11.96 -8.34
C ASP A 34 0.87 -11.07 -7.15
N THR A 35 -0.35 -10.59 -7.14
CA THR A 35 -0.85 -9.59 -6.20
C THR A 35 -1.94 -10.16 -5.32
N GLU A 36 -1.83 -9.94 -4.03
CA GLU A 36 -2.80 -10.38 -3.04
C GLU A 36 -3.17 -9.22 -2.11
N ARG A 37 -4.44 -9.20 -1.72
CA ARG A 37 -4.93 -8.28 -0.72
C ARG A 37 -4.59 -8.79 0.67
N LEU A 38 -4.02 -7.92 1.53
CA LEU A 38 -3.66 -8.28 2.89
C LEU A 38 -4.83 -8.01 3.83
N ALA A 39 -5.12 -8.99 4.69
CA ALA A 39 -6.09 -8.82 5.76
C ALA A 39 -5.40 -8.20 6.97
N LEU A 40 -6.08 -7.28 7.67
CA LEU A 40 -5.60 -6.76 8.93
C LEU A 40 -5.66 -7.87 9.98
N THR A 41 -4.52 -8.26 10.51
CA THR A 41 -4.39 -9.27 11.53
C THR A 41 -3.65 -8.71 12.74
N GLY A 42 -4.35 -8.52 13.85
CA GLY A 42 -3.77 -7.96 15.08
C GLY A 42 -3.59 -6.46 15.02
N LYS A 43 -2.63 -5.94 15.85
CA LYS A 43 -2.43 -4.50 16.05
C LYS A 43 -1.46 -3.86 15.08
N GLU A 44 -0.60 -4.65 14.44
CA GLU A 44 0.45 -4.17 13.55
C GLU A 44 0.01 -4.38 12.10
N ASP A 45 -0.35 -3.29 11.44
CA ASP A 45 -0.78 -3.29 10.05
C ASP A 45 0.40 -3.61 9.12
N GLU A 46 0.16 -4.50 8.15
CA GLU A 46 1.15 -4.93 7.17
C GLU A 46 0.97 -4.26 5.81
N GLY A 47 -0.01 -3.37 5.68
CA GLY A 47 -0.35 -2.74 4.42
C GLY A 47 -1.62 -3.29 3.78
N ASP A 48 -1.92 -2.86 2.58
CA ASP A 48 -3.16 -3.19 1.87
C ASP A 48 -3.00 -4.33 0.88
N LEU A 49 -1.90 -4.33 0.12
CA LEU A 49 -1.61 -5.30 -0.92
C LEU A 49 -0.17 -5.78 -0.81
N VAL A 50 0.10 -6.98 -1.31
CA VAL A 50 1.46 -7.47 -1.52
C VAL A 50 1.61 -8.02 -2.93
N ILE A 51 2.72 -7.68 -3.58
CA ILE A 51 3.14 -8.26 -4.87
C ILE A 51 4.36 -9.15 -4.60
N ARG A 52 4.30 -10.40 -5.05
CA ARG A 52 5.41 -11.35 -4.89
C ARG A 52 6.29 -11.36 -6.13
N ASN A 53 7.59 -11.49 -5.93
CA ASN A 53 8.57 -11.69 -6.99
C ASN A 53 8.65 -10.55 -8.02
N PHE A 54 8.22 -9.34 -7.67
CA PHE A 54 8.23 -8.21 -8.61
C PHE A 54 9.64 -7.71 -8.87
N VAL A 55 10.39 -7.42 -7.82
CA VAL A 55 11.76 -6.91 -7.96
C VAL A 55 12.73 -8.06 -8.24
N LEU A 56 12.72 -9.07 -7.41
CA LEU A 56 13.55 -10.28 -7.51
C LEU A 56 12.76 -11.49 -7.03
N PRO A 57 13.09 -12.71 -7.51
CA PRO A 57 12.50 -13.92 -6.95
C PRO A 57 12.71 -14.00 -5.42
N GLY A 58 11.64 -14.31 -4.70
CA GLY A 58 11.64 -14.38 -3.24
C GLY A 58 11.44 -13.06 -2.52
N ASN A 59 11.32 -11.94 -3.24
CA ASN A 59 11.05 -10.63 -2.65
C ASN A 59 9.55 -10.31 -2.64
N PHE A 60 9.19 -9.42 -1.72
CA PHE A 60 7.81 -8.96 -1.53
C PHE A 60 7.77 -7.44 -1.65
N THR A 61 6.76 -6.93 -2.33
CA THR A 61 6.49 -5.48 -2.39
C THR A 61 5.17 -5.23 -1.69
N VAL A 62 5.22 -4.56 -0.55
CA VAL A 62 4.04 -4.18 0.24
C VAL A 62 3.57 -2.82 -0.22
N ILE A 63 2.28 -2.71 -0.49
CA ILE A 63 1.67 -1.48 -0.99
C ILE A 63 0.67 -0.94 0.01
N GLU A 64 0.83 0.33 0.38
CA GLU A 64 -0.19 1.13 1.06
C GLU A 64 -0.99 1.88 0.00
N ALA A 65 -2.25 1.52 -0.18
CA ALA A 65 -3.12 2.14 -1.17
C ALA A 65 -3.81 3.37 -0.56
N LYS A 66 -3.61 4.52 -1.17
CA LYS A 66 -4.15 5.79 -0.68
C LYS A 66 -5.05 6.45 -1.71
N ALA A 67 -6.26 6.83 -1.28
CA ALA A 67 -7.19 7.64 -2.05
C ALA A 67 -7.48 8.92 -1.26
N GLY A 68 -7.72 10.04 -1.95
CA GLY A 68 -8.00 11.32 -1.31
C GLY A 68 -6.84 12.30 -1.43
N ILE A 69 -6.71 13.20 -0.47
CA ILE A 69 -5.71 14.28 -0.52
C ILE A 69 -4.30 13.70 -0.37
N LEU A 70 -3.39 14.15 -1.22
CA LEU A 70 -2.01 13.69 -1.24
C LEU A 70 -1.21 14.25 -0.05
N HIS A 71 -0.70 13.33 0.79
CA HIS A 71 0.20 13.63 1.91
C HIS A 71 1.44 12.74 1.78
N PRO A 72 2.40 13.10 0.91
CA PRO A 72 3.51 12.19 0.54
C PRO A 72 4.32 11.69 1.72
N ALA A 73 4.75 12.58 2.60
CA ALA A 73 5.60 12.21 3.74
C ALA A 73 4.91 11.20 4.67
N GLN A 74 3.64 11.45 4.99
CA GLN A 74 2.85 10.56 5.84
C GLN A 74 2.60 9.21 5.16
N PHE A 75 2.24 9.22 3.89
CA PHE A 75 1.93 7.99 3.14
C PHE A 75 3.15 7.08 3.05
N VAL A 76 4.32 7.65 2.77
CA VAL A 76 5.57 6.90 2.69
C VAL A 76 5.98 6.36 4.05
N LYS A 77 5.84 7.15 5.11
CA LYS A 77 6.12 6.71 6.48
C LYS A 77 5.27 5.49 6.86
N GLU A 78 3.98 5.54 6.58
CA GLU A 78 3.06 4.42 6.85
C GLU A 78 3.47 3.17 6.05
N ALA A 79 3.77 3.33 4.77
CA ALA A 79 4.17 2.22 3.91
C ALA A 79 5.45 1.53 4.42
N ILE A 80 6.44 2.29 4.88
CA ILE A 80 7.69 1.76 5.41
C ILE A 80 7.45 1.00 6.72
N ILE A 81 6.66 1.57 7.63
CA ILE A 81 6.31 0.91 8.90
C ILE A 81 5.57 -0.42 8.64
N GLU A 82 4.65 -0.43 7.68
CA GLU A 82 3.89 -1.63 7.34
C GLU A 82 4.77 -2.70 6.69
N ALA A 83 5.74 -2.30 5.88
CA ALA A 83 6.74 -3.22 5.35
C ALA A 83 7.61 -3.83 6.45
N ASP A 84 7.95 -3.06 7.48
CA ASP A 84 8.66 -3.56 8.67
C ASP A 84 7.81 -4.62 9.39
N HIS A 85 6.52 -4.36 9.59
CA HIS A 85 5.60 -5.31 10.21
C HIS A 85 5.45 -6.60 9.39
N PHE A 86 5.33 -6.46 8.07
CA PHE A 86 5.23 -7.60 7.16
C PHE A 86 6.44 -8.52 7.29
N ALA A 87 7.64 -7.96 7.26
CA ALA A 87 8.88 -8.72 7.40
C ALA A 87 8.97 -9.39 8.77
N LYS A 88 8.67 -8.66 9.83
CA LYS A 88 8.70 -9.16 11.21
C LYS A 88 7.77 -10.35 11.41
N HIS A 89 6.52 -10.24 10.96
CA HIS A 89 5.51 -11.28 11.15
C HIS A 89 5.85 -12.58 10.40
N ARG A 90 6.63 -12.49 9.34
CA ARG A 90 7.01 -13.65 8.53
C ARG A 90 8.44 -14.13 8.76
N GLY A 91 9.14 -13.54 9.72
CA GLY A 91 10.51 -13.91 10.01
C GLY A 91 11.48 -13.65 8.85
N LEU A 92 11.19 -12.63 8.04
CA LEU A 92 12.00 -12.25 6.89
C LEU A 92 12.96 -11.12 7.26
N ASP A 93 14.16 -11.14 6.65
CA ASP A 93 15.01 -9.97 6.65
C ASP A 93 14.31 -8.82 5.91
N ARG A 94 14.41 -7.61 6.45
CA ARG A 94 13.72 -6.44 5.87
C ARG A 94 14.16 -6.17 4.43
N SER A 95 15.37 -6.58 4.05
CA SER A 95 15.88 -6.43 2.69
C SER A 95 15.09 -7.20 1.64
N TYR A 96 14.32 -8.22 2.03
CA TYR A 96 13.44 -8.95 1.12
C TYR A 96 12.08 -8.28 0.90
N VAL A 97 11.81 -7.20 1.60
CA VAL A 97 10.51 -6.50 1.57
C VAL A 97 10.70 -5.06 1.16
N HIS A 98 9.95 -4.62 0.16
CA HIS A 98 9.89 -3.23 -0.29
C HIS A 98 8.58 -2.61 0.17
N GLY A 99 8.61 -1.35 0.62
CA GLY A 99 7.41 -0.61 1.02
C GLY A 99 7.17 0.57 0.09
N LEU A 100 6.00 0.65 -0.51
CA LEU A 100 5.58 1.78 -1.32
C LEU A 100 4.17 2.22 -0.95
N ALA A 101 3.89 3.51 -1.13
CA ALA A 101 2.53 4.02 -1.15
C ALA A 101 2.10 4.25 -2.61
N VAL A 102 0.88 3.88 -2.95
CA VAL A 102 0.31 4.14 -4.27
C VAL A 102 -0.90 5.06 -4.09
N ALA A 103 -0.75 6.29 -4.53
CA ALA A 103 -1.73 7.35 -4.33
C ALA A 103 -2.55 7.57 -5.59
N LYS A 104 -3.87 7.37 -5.46
CA LYS A 104 -4.82 7.57 -6.56
C LYS A 104 -4.80 9.02 -7.03
N ARG A 105 -4.77 9.21 -8.34
CA ARG A 105 -4.99 10.51 -8.95
C ARG A 105 -6.43 10.60 -9.42
N LYS A 106 -7.17 11.57 -8.91
CA LYS A 106 -8.59 11.76 -9.23
C LYS A 106 -8.81 11.85 -10.74
N GLY A 107 -9.75 11.06 -11.26
CA GLY A 107 -10.10 11.06 -12.68
C GLY A 107 -9.09 10.35 -13.59
N MET A 108 -8.03 9.78 -13.05
CA MET A 108 -6.98 9.11 -13.83
C MET A 108 -7.12 7.60 -13.75
N ASN A 109 -6.55 6.90 -14.73
CA ASN A 109 -6.45 5.45 -14.73
C ASN A 109 -5.50 5.00 -13.58
N TRP A 110 -5.69 3.79 -13.08
CA TRP A 110 -4.85 3.25 -12.01
C TRP A 110 -3.35 3.24 -12.38
N LYS A 111 -3.04 3.08 -13.66
CA LYS A 111 -1.64 3.11 -14.16
C LYS A 111 -0.98 4.48 -14.01
N ASP A 112 -1.77 5.53 -13.87
CA ASP A 112 -1.28 6.90 -13.74
C ASP A 112 -1.23 7.36 -12.27
N ALA A 113 -1.49 6.46 -11.33
CA ALA A 113 -1.34 6.74 -9.91
C ALA A 113 0.13 7.03 -9.56
N TYR A 114 0.34 7.81 -8.52
CA TYR A 114 1.69 8.08 -8.03
C TYR A 114 2.20 6.93 -7.18
N VAL A 115 3.44 6.51 -7.45
CA VAL A 115 4.17 5.59 -6.58
C VAL A 115 5.13 6.41 -5.74
N LEU A 116 5.00 6.33 -4.43
CA LEU A 116 5.75 7.13 -3.47
C LEU A 116 6.60 6.22 -2.58
N THR A 117 7.87 6.56 -2.48
CA THR A 117 8.81 5.90 -1.56
C THR A 117 9.96 6.83 -1.27
N THR A 118 10.92 6.40 -0.48
CA THR A 118 12.15 7.17 -0.26
C THR A 118 13.27 6.68 -1.17
N VAL A 119 14.27 7.51 -1.37
CA VAL A 119 15.49 7.12 -2.08
C VAL A 119 16.15 5.92 -1.40
N ARG A 120 16.22 5.95 -0.07
CA ARG A 120 16.76 4.85 0.73
C ARG A 120 16.03 3.53 0.44
N GLU A 121 14.71 3.54 0.49
CA GLU A 121 13.87 2.35 0.29
C GLU A 121 13.97 1.82 -1.13
N PHE A 122 13.87 2.71 -2.12
CA PHE A 122 13.88 2.33 -3.53
C PHE A 122 15.23 1.75 -3.97
N PHE A 123 16.33 2.40 -3.57
CA PHE A 123 17.68 1.98 -3.96
C PHE A 123 18.35 1.04 -2.96
N ARG A 124 17.66 0.67 -1.89
CA ARG A 124 18.20 -0.25 -0.86
C ARG A 124 19.48 0.27 -0.19
N LEU A 125 19.49 1.53 0.15
CA LEU A 125 20.63 2.13 0.84
C LEU A 125 20.62 1.74 2.32
N ILE A 126 21.71 1.12 2.79
CA ILE A 126 21.76 0.52 4.13
C ILE A 126 22.12 1.54 5.22
N ALA A 127 22.76 2.61 4.91
CA ALA A 127 23.23 3.56 5.93
C ALA A 127 22.78 4.97 5.67
#